data_2237f39fe84b8013e9926f53271be828
#
_entry.id   2237f39fe84b8013e9926f53271be828
#
_cell.length_a   1.000
_cell.length_b   1.000
_cell.length_c   1.000
_cell.angle_alpha   90.00
_cell.angle_beta   90.00
_cell.angle_gamma   90.00
#
_symmetry.space_group_name_H-M   'P 1'
#
loop_
_entity.id
_entity.type
_entity.pdbx_description
1 polymer ?
#
loop_
_entity_poly.entity_id
_entity_poly.type
_entity_poly.pdbx_seq_one_letter_code
_entity_poly.pdbx_strand_id
1 'polypeptide(L)'
;MQMCRCDLLRLLDSLMPAVILVEWTKGKVNERRHGGLGAGLAVYGCGVGAAAMAAVIWAADHGDCEVLPILENDWTRGQRKRDRQLAIASAYPQYAGHLAEDVGGDMSDAIGLCDWWITEQMAAKSLF
;
A
#
# COMPACT_ATOMS: atom_id res chain seq x y z
N MET A 1 -1.99 -7.53 -12.61
CA MET A 1 -0.72 -7.10 -13.26
C MET A 1 0.40 -7.16 -12.23
N GLN A 2 1.37 -7.98 -12.46
CA GLN A 2 2.50 -8.08 -11.55
C GLN A 2 3.55 -7.05 -12.00
N MET A 3 3.66 -5.97 -11.26
CA MET A 3 4.68 -4.95 -11.52
C MET A 3 6.06 -5.55 -11.23
N CYS A 4 6.94 -5.58 -12.22
CA CYS A 4 8.28 -6.09 -11.99
C CYS A 4 9.13 -5.05 -11.24
N ARG A 5 10.24 -5.49 -10.65
CA ARG A 5 11.18 -4.61 -9.92
C ARG A 5 11.63 -3.41 -10.76
N CYS A 6 11.84 -3.62 -12.05
CA CYS A 6 12.26 -2.54 -12.96
C CYS A 6 11.19 -1.47 -13.13
N ASP A 7 9.92 -1.87 -13.18
CA ASP A 7 8.80 -0.94 -13.30
C ASP A 7 8.63 -0.11 -12.02
N LEU A 8 8.79 -0.73 -10.86
CA LEU A 8 8.76 -0.02 -9.58
C LEU A 8 9.88 1.03 -9.50
N LEU A 9 11.11 0.66 -9.84
CA LEU A 9 12.23 1.60 -9.81
C LEU A 9 12.03 2.77 -10.77
N ARG A 10 11.54 2.52 -11.99
CA ARG A 10 11.20 3.59 -12.95
C ARG A 10 10.13 4.52 -12.43
N LEU A 11 9.12 3.97 -11.76
CA LEU A 11 8.06 4.77 -11.15
C LEU A 11 8.62 5.66 -10.03
N LEU A 12 9.46 5.11 -9.16
CA LEU A 12 10.11 5.87 -8.09
C LEU A 12 11.01 6.98 -8.64
N ASP A 13 11.80 6.70 -9.69
CA ASP A 13 12.61 7.72 -10.37
C ASP A 13 11.77 8.85 -10.98
N SER A 14 10.58 8.51 -11.47
CA SER A 14 9.64 9.48 -12.04
C SER A 14 8.97 10.33 -10.97
N LEU A 15 8.57 9.73 -9.85
CA LEU A 15 7.81 10.40 -8.80
C LEU A 15 8.69 11.11 -7.77
N MET A 16 9.92 10.64 -7.55
CA MET A 16 10.82 11.14 -6.52
C MET A 16 10.14 11.34 -5.16
N PRO A 17 9.49 10.31 -4.60
CA PRO A 17 8.70 10.46 -3.38
C PRO A 17 9.58 10.78 -2.18
N ALA A 18 9.04 11.58 -1.25
CA ALA A 18 9.65 11.83 0.05
C ALA A 18 9.38 10.69 1.06
N VAL A 19 8.27 9.99 0.86
CA VAL A 19 7.85 8.86 1.71
C VAL A 19 7.27 7.75 0.85
N ILE A 20 7.67 6.51 1.14
CA ILE A 20 7.10 5.30 0.55
C ILE A 20 6.44 4.51 1.68
N LEU A 21 5.14 4.28 1.57
CA LEU A 21 4.41 3.47 2.52
C LEU A 21 4.30 2.03 1.99
N VAL A 22 4.63 1.07 2.83
CA VAL A 22 4.54 -0.36 2.51
C VAL A 22 3.58 -1.03 3.47
N GLU A 23 2.47 -1.53 2.95
CA GLU A 23 1.50 -2.24 3.78
C GLU A 23 2.00 -3.64 4.15
N TRP A 24 1.84 -3.99 5.42
CA TRP A 24 2.08 -5.33 5.96
C TRP A 24 0.82 -5.92 6.55
N THR A 25 0.62 -7.21 6.37
CA THR A 25 -0.40 -7.94 7.11
C THR A 25 0.25 -8.87 8.13
N LYS A 26 -0.42 -9.09 9.26
CA LYS A 26 0.03 -10.06 10.28
C LYS A 26 -0.29 -11.52 9.90
N GLY A 27 -0.50 -11.80 8.63
CA GLY A 27 -0.46 -13.16 8.10
C GLY A 27 -1.62 -14.07 8.49
N LYS A 28 -2.83 -13.56 8.71
CA LYS A 28 -4.02 -14.41 8.63
C LYS A 28 -4.38 -14.63 7.17
N VAL A 29 -3.59 -15.42 6.49
CA VAL A 29 -3.96 -15.94 5.17
C VAL A 29 -5.13 -16.90 5.38
N ASN A 30 -6.22 -16.67 4.66
CA ASN A 30 -7.38 -17.54 4.70
C ASN A 30 -6.98 -18.87 4.07
N GLU A 31 -6.73 -19.88 4.91
CA GLU A 31 -6.25 -21.22 4.55
C GLU A 31 -7.06 -21.88 3.44
N ARG A 32 -8.35 -21.57 3.35
CA ARG A 32 -9.29 -22.16 2.40
C ARG A 32 -9.11 -21.65 0.96
N ARG A 33 -8.50 -20.49 0.75
CA ARG A 33 -8.36 -19.87 -0.58
C ARG A 33 -7.05 -20.21 -1.29
N HIS A 34 -6.02 -20.66 -0.57
CA HIS A 34 -4.67 -20.74 -1.11
C HIS A 34 -4.01 -22.13 -0.99
N GLY A 35 -4.80 -23.18 -0.83
CA GLY A 35 -4.30 -24.56 -0.91
C GLY A 35 -3.36 -24.98 0.23
N GLY A 36 -3.37 -24.25 1.35
CA GLY A 36 -2.54 -24.52 2.53
C GLY A 36 -1.84 -23.26 3.05
N LEU A 37 -1.60 -23.24 4.35
CA LEU A 37 -1.09 -22.08 5.10
C LEU A 37 0.27 -21.58 4.60
N GLY A 38 1.12 -22.46 4.08
CA GLY A 38 2.49 -22.13 3.74
C GLY A 38 2.67 -21.44 2.39
N ALA A 39 1.96 -21.90 1.34
CA ALA A 39 2.21 -21.44 -0.03
C ALA A 39 1.74 -20.00 -0.28
N GLY A 40 0.52 -19.65 0.13
CA GLY A 40 -0.03 -18.31 -0.05
C GLY A 40 0.72 -17.26 0.76
N LEU A 41 1.09 -17.59 2.00
CA LEU A 41 1.87 -16.69 2.86
C LEU A 41 3.29 -16.50 2.31
N ALA A 42 3.92 -17.54 1.77
CA ALA A 42 5.23 -17.43 1.16
C ALA A 42 5.22 -16.55 -0.09
N VAL A 43 4.26 -16.73 -0.99
CA VAL A 43 4.10 -15.90 -2.20
C VAL A 43 3.84 -14.44 -1.83
N TYR A 44 2.94 -14.19 -0.89
CA TYR A 44 2.68 -12.85 -0.39
C TYR A 44 3.94 -12.22 0.23
N GLY A 45 4.60 -12.95 1.13
CA GLY A 45 5.82 -12.47 1.78
C GLY A 45 6.96 -12.18 0.81
N CYS A 46 7.13 -13.01 -0.23
CA CYS A 46 8.12 -12.74 -1.28
C CYS A 46 7.78 -11.48 -2.07
N GLY A 47 6.52 -11.28 -2.43
CA GLY A 47 6.07 -10.10 -3.18
C GLY A 47 6.27 -8.81 -2.39
N VAL A 48 5.79 -8.77 -1.17
CA VAL A 48 5.95 -7.60 -0.27
C VAL A 48 7.41 -7.37 0.07
N GLY A 49 8.15 -8.43 0.37
CA GLY A 49 9.57 -8.33 0.69
C GLY A 49 10.41 -7.79 -0.47
N ALA A 50 10.12 -8.24 -1.70
CA ALA A 50 10.80 -7.74 -2.89
C ALA A 50 10.51 -6.25 -3.14
N ALA A 51 9.25 -5.83 -3.00
CA ALA A 51 8.86 -4.44 -3.15
C ALA A 51 9.47 -3.54 -2.06
N ALA A 52 9.42 -3.99 -0.81
CA ALA A 52 10.01 -3.27 0.32
C ALA A 52 11.53 -3.13 0.16
N MET A 53 12.22 -4.19 -0.24
CA MET A 53 13.66 -4.16 -0.47
C MET A 53 14.03 -3.21 -1.62
N ALA A 54 13.29 -3.23 -2.73
CA ALA A 54 13.50 -2.32 -3.85
C ALA A 54 13.31 -0.85 -3.41
N ALA A 55 12.28 -0.57 -2.62
CA ALA A 55 12.03 0.77 -2.07
C ALA A 55 13.16 1.22 -1.14
N VAL A 56 13.64 0.36 -0.25
CA VAL A 56 14.75 0.67 0.67
C VAL A 56 16.05 0.95 -0.08
N ILE A 57 16.39 0.13 -1.07
CA ILE A 57 17.59 0.32 -1.90
C ILE A 57 17.50 1.65 -2.65
N TRP A 58 16.36 1.92 -3.27
CA TRP A 58 16.12 3.17 -3.99
C TRP A 58 16.24 4.39 -3.05
N ALA A 59 15.61 4.34 -1.88
CA ALA A 59 15.67 5.42 -0.89
C ALA A 59 17.10 5.67 -0.38
N ALA A 60 17.89 4.61 -0.18
CA ALA A 60 19.29 4.74 0.22
C ALA A 60 20.14 5.48 -0.82
N ASP A 61 19.86 5.25 -2.12
CA ASP A 61 20.57 5.93 -3.21
C ASP A 61 20.15 7.39 -3.40
N HIS A 62 18.95 7.76 -2.97
CA HIS A 62 18.37 9.10 -3.16
C HIS A 62 18.38 10.00 -1.91
N GLY A 63 18.65 9.44 -0.74
CA GLY A 63 18.98 10.18 0.50
C GLY A 63 17.83 10.85 1.26
N ASP A 64 16.80 11.35 0.58
CA ASP A 64 15.72 12.16 1.18
C ASP A 64 14.36 11.45 1.21
N CYS A 65 14.35 10.13 1.14
CA CYS A 65 13.13 9.33 1.14
C CYS A 65 13.08 8.39 2.34
N GLU A 66 11.96 8.38 3.05
CA GLU A 66 11.68 7.42 4.11
C GLU A 66 10.84 6.26 3.59
N VAL A 67 11.15 5.04 4.01
CA VAL A 67 10.33 3.85 3.75
C VAL A 67 9.70 3.41 5.06
N LEU A 68 8.37 3.47 5.13
CA LEU A 68 7.62 3.20 6.35
C LEU A 68 6.72 1.96 6.18
N PRO A 69 6.97 0.89 6.97
CA PRO A 69 6.06 -0.24 7.03
C PRO A 69 4.81 0.13 7.86
N ILE A 70 3.64 -0.09 7.31
CA ILE A 70 2.34 0.18 7.97
C ILE A 70 1.56 -1.12 8.07
N LEU A 71 1.12 -1.48 9.26
CA LEU A 71 0.25 -2.63 9.45
C LEU A 71 -1.15 -2.34 8.90
N GLU A 72 -1.70 -3.29 8.17
CA GLU A 72 -3.05 -3.18 7.59
C GLU A 72 -4.08 -2.72 8.63
N ASN A 73 -4.08 -3.31 9.82
CA ASN A 73 -5.04 -2.97 10.87
C ASN A 73 -4.90 -1.55 11.41
N ASP A 74 -3.72 -0.94 11.32
CA ASP A 74 -3.48 0.41 11.85
C ASP A 74 -4.23 1.46 11.03
N TRP A 75 -4.30 1.28 9.72
CA TRP A 75 -4.97 2.23 8.84
C TRP A 75 -6.41 1.84 8.47
N THR A 76 -6.70 0.53 8.36
CA THR A 76 -8.06 0.07 8.04
C THR A 76 -9.02 0.12 9.24
N ARG A 77 -8.50 0.00 10.45
CA ARG A 77 -9.24 -0.02 11.71
C ARG A 77 -10.41 -1.01 11.71
N GLY A 78 -10.25 -2.15 11.04
CA GLY A 78 -11.29 -3.17 10.91
C GLY A 78 -12.41 -2.84 9.93
N GLN A 79 -12.32 -1.73 9.21
CA GLN A 79 -13.29 -1.36 8.19
C GLN A 79 -13.29 -2.36 7.03
N ARG A 80 -14.47 -2.73 6.55
CA ARG A 80 -14.60 -3.67 5.43
C ARG A 80 -14.02 -3.07 4.15
N LYS A 81 -13.39 -3.91 3.32
CA LYS A 81 -12.79 -3.48 2.05
C LYS A 81 -13.77 -2.73 1.16
N ARG A 82 -15.00 -3.23 1.03
CA ARG A 82 -16.06 -2.57 0.25
C ARG A 82 -16.35 -1.14 0.74
N ASP A 83 -16.42 -0.95 2.05
CA ASP A 83 -16.73 0.35 2.64
C ASP A 83 -15.58 1.34 2.41
N ARG A 84 -14.33 0.86 2.48
CA ARG A 84 -13.15 1.67 2.13
C ARG A 84 -13.16 2.08 0.65
N GLN A 85 -13.46 1.14 -0.25
CA GLN A 85 -13.56 1.42 -1.69
C GLN A 85 -14.60 2.49 -2.00
N LEU A 86 -15.79 2.39 -1.38
CA LEU A 86 -16.85 3.38 -1.54
C LEU A 86 -16.45 4.75 -0.99
N ALA A 87 -15.79 4.79 0.17
CA ALA A 87 -15.30 6.03 0.77
C ALA A 87 -14.27 6.72 -0.13
N ILE A 88 -13.32 5.97 -0.68
CA ILE A 88 -12.30 6.51 -1.59
C ILE A 88 -12.91 6.99 -2.91
N ALA A 89 -13.82 6.23 -3.50
CA ALA A 89 -14.53 6.64 -4.71
C ALA A 89 -15.33 7.94 -4.50
N SER A 90 -15.92 8.09 -3.33
CA SER A 90 -16.66 9.32 -2.96
C SER A 90 -15.74 10.51 -2.72
N ALA A 91 -14.60 10.29 -2.06
CA ALA A 91 -13.63 11.34 -1.75
C ALA A 91 -12.83 11.81 -2.97
N TYR A 92 -12.61 10.93 -3.94
CA TYR A 92 -11.79 11.17 -5.13
C TYR A 92 -12.55 10.87 -6.43
N PRO A 93 -13.62 11.61 -6.73
CA PRO A 93 -14.46 11.34 -7.91
C PRO A 93 -13.70 11.47 -9.23
N GLN A 94 -12.59 12.22 -9.28
CA GLN A 94 -11.72 12.33 -10.45
C GLN A 94 -11.06 11.01 -10.85
N TYR A 95 -10.97 10.04 -9.94
CA TYR A 95 -10.41 8.70 -10.20
C TYR A 95 -11.48 7.62 -10.39
N ALA A 96 -12.76 7.98 -10.46
CA ALA A 96 -13.87 7.04 -10.50
C ALA A 96 -13.73 6.00 -11.63
N GLY A 97 -13.28 6.41 -12.82
CA GLY A 97 -13.05 5.52 -13.96
C GLY A 97 -11.98 4.45 -13.67
N HIS A 98 -10.86 4.86 -13.12
CA HIS A 98 -9.77 3.95 -12.74
C HIS A 98 -10.16 3.03 -11.58
N LEU A 99 -10.88 3.55 -10.59
CA LEU A 99 -11.35 2.77 -9.44
C LEU A 99 -12.39 1.72 -9.83
N ALA A 100 -13.22 2.00 -10.83
CA ALA A 100 -14.20 1.05 -11.34
C ALA A 100 -13.55 -0.16 -12.03
N GLU A 101 -12.38 0.00 -12.62
CA GLU A 101 -11.60 -1.07 -13.27
C GLU A 101 -10.69 -1.83 -12.27
N ASP A 102 -10.53 -1.33 -11.06
CA ASP A 102 -9.69 -1.92 -10.00
C ASP A 102 -10.44 -3.02 -9.24
N VAL A 103 -10.59 -4.19 -9.87
CA VAL A 103 -11.38 -5.32 -9.34
C VAL A 103 -10.91 -5.77 -7.96
N GLY A 104 -9.61 -5.76 -7.70
CA GLY A 104 -9.02 -6.15 -6.42
C GLY A 104 -9.09 -5.07 -5.35
N GLY A 105 -9.34 -3.82 -5.72
CA GLY A 105 -9.33 -2.67 -4.83
C GLY A 105 -7.94 -2.24 -4.37
N ASP A 106 -6.89 -2.63 -5.07
CA ASP A 106 -5.51 -2.33 -4.70
C ASP A 106 -5.18 -0.85 -4.84
N MET A 107 -5.73 -0.19 -5.87
CA MET A 107 -5.59 1.25 -6.07
C MET A 107 -6.31 2.03 -4.97
N SER A 108 -7.53 1.64 -4.62
CA SER A 108 -8.28 2.31 -3.55
C SER A 108 -7.61 2.09 -2.19
N ASP A 109 -7.05 0.93 -1.94
CA ASP A 109 -6.29 0.65 -0.71
C ASP A 109 -5.00 1.50 -0.67
N ALA A 110 -4.28 1.64 -1.78
CA ALA A 110 -3.10 2.51 -1.85
C ALA A 110 -3.43 3.99 -1.58
N ILE A 111 -4.50 4.50 -2.19
CA ILE A 111 -4.98 5.86 -1.95
C ILE A 111 -5.41 6.03 -0.48
N GLY A 112 -6.16 5.08 0.05
CA GLY A 112 -6.65 5.09 1.43
C GLY A 112 -5.52 5.08 2.45
N LEU A 113 -4.48 4.28 2.23
CA LEU A 113 -3.29 4.25 3.07
C LEU A 113 -2.56 5.60 3.08
N CYS A 114 -2.37 6.21 1.91
CA CYS A 114 -1.75 7.52 1.81
C CYS A 114 -2.59 8.62 2.48
N ASP A 115 -3.90 8.61 2.25
CA ASP A 115 -4.84 9.56 2.84
C ASP A 115 -4.85 9.47 4.38
N TRP A 116 -4.89 8.25 4.91
CA TRP A 116 -4.78 8.00 6.34
C TRP A 116 -3.45 8.53 6.91
N TRP A 117 -2.34 8.22 6.28
CA TRP A 117 -1.02 8.65 6.75
C TRP A 117 -0.89 10.18 6.76
N ILE A 118 -1.31 10.85 5.70
CA ILE A 118 -1.30 12.33 5.61
C ILE A 118 -2.17 12.93 6.72
N THR A 119 -3.35 12.38 6.94
CA THR A 119 -4.27 12.84 7.98
C THR A 119 -3.66 12.68 9.37
N GLU A 120 -3.02 11.55 9.66
CA GLU A 120 -2.34 11.32 10.94
C GLU A 120 -1.16 12.30 11.14
N GLN A 121 -0.38 12.58 10.08
CA GLN A 121 0.71 13.56 10.17
C GLN A 121 0.19 14.98 10.42
N MET A 122 -0.89 15.38 9.79
CA MET A 122 -1.51 16.69 10.01
C MET A 122 -2.07 16.80 11.43
N ALA A 123 -2.73 15.77 11.94
CA ALA A 123 -3.21 15.72 13.31
C ALA A 123 -2.06 15.83 14.33
N ALA A 124 -0.95 15.12 14.11
CA ALA A 124 0.22 15.19 14.97
C ALA A 124 0.85 16.59 15.00
N LYS A 125 0.90 17.28 13.85
CA LYS A 125 1.42 18.65 13.76
C LYS A 125 0.51 19.69 14.45
N SER A 126 -0.79 19.47 14.51
CA SER A 126 -1.74 20.40 15.14
C SER A 126 -1.70 20.36 16.67
N LEU A 127 -1.03 19.37 17.28
CA LEU A 127 -0.83 19.25 18.73
C LEU A 127 0.40 20.01 19.24
N PHE A 128 1.17 20.53 18.38
CA PHE A 128 2.37 21.33 18.66
C PHE A 128 2.24 22.69 17.97
#